data_bfda7268504b04661f5943abb558b560
#
_entry.id   bfda7268504b04661f5943abb558b560
#
_cell.length_a   1.000
_cell.length_b   1.000
_cell.length_c   1.000
_cell.angle_alpha   90.00
_cell.angle_beta   90.00
_cell.angle_gamma   90.00
#
_symmetry.space_group_name_H-M   'P 1'
#
loop_
_entity.id
_entity.type
_entity.pdbx_description
1 polymer ?
#
loop_
_entity_poly.entity_id
_entity_poly.type
_entity_poly.pdbx_seq_one_letter_code
_entity_poly.pdbx_strand_id
1 'polypeptide(L)'
;SWLDHSEKYGLGYALCNGTVGVHFRDSTSMVLAPARQAFDYVYTVRQRTAHERHDQLRRENYAMPPSLGQLEWLPHELVSKFKLLRFFESEIMERLYGADSPLTYVDEQATSHLGFVHKWYRCKQAIVFRLSNGTVQFNFYDHTKVFLSCDGLVISAIEPVDRTDGVPILRTWTLSE
;
A
#
# COMPACT_ATOMS: atom_id res chain seq x y z
N SER A 1 -4.81 6.64 -0.99
CA SER A 1 -4.70 6.99 -2.42
C SER A 1 -4.03 5.85 -3.20
N TRP A 2 -4.28 5.73 -4.48
CA TRP A 2 -3.67 4.72 -5.34
C TRP A 2 -3.56 5.21 -6.79
N LEU A 3 -2.60 4.64 -7.52
CA LEU A 3 -2.30 4.95 -8.92
C LEU A 3 -2.02 3.66 -9.67
N ASP A 4 -2.86 3.35 -10.64
CA ASP A 4 -2.77 2.10 -11.40
C ASP A 4 -1.96 2.30 -12.70
N HIS A 5 -0.76 1.74 -12.72
CA HIS A 5 0.07 1.56 -13.91
C HIS A 5 0.41 0.08 -14.10
N SER A 6 -0.52 -0.81 -13.74
CA SER A 6 -0.33 -2.27 -13.76
C SER A 6 -0.07 -2.84 -15.16
N GLU A 7 -0.47 -2.15 -16.22
CA GLU A 7 -0.14 -2.54 -17.58
C GLU A 7 1.38 -2.53 -17.83
N LYS A 8 2.11 -1.62 -17.18
CA LYS A 8 3.55 -1.42 -17.42
C LYS A 8 4.43 -1.71 -16.21
N TYR A 9 4.06 -1.23 -15.04
CA TYR A 9 4.92 -1.24 -13.86
C TYR A 9 4.31 -1.96 -12.65
N GLY A 10 3.08 -1.60 -12.28
CA GLY A 10 2.40 -2.07 -11.09
C GLY A 10 1.41 -1.05 -10.53
N LEU A 11 1.00 -1.27 -9.30
CA LEU A 11 0.10 -0.40 -8.57
C LEU A 11 0.88 0.37 -7.49
N GLY A 12 0.88 1.70 -7.59
CA GLY A 12 1.34 2.58 -6.52
C GLY A 12 0.22 2.94 -5.56
N TYR A 13 0.53 3.11 -4.28
CA TYR A 13 -0.45 3.46 -3.25
C TYR A 13 0.17 4.25 -2.10
N ALA A 14 -0.65 5.02 -1.40
CA ALA A 14 -0.33 5.61 -0.10
C ALA A 14 -1.34 5.15 0.94
N LEU A 15 -0.85 4.76 2.11
CA LEU A 15 -1.65 4.41 3.28
C LEU A 15 -1.87 5.66 4.16
N CYS A 16 -2.85 5.59 5.06
CA CYS A 16 -3.24 6.72 5.91
C CYS A 16 -2.16 7.17 6.90
N ASN A 17 -1.18 6.31 7.22
CA ASN A 17 -0.05 6.61 8.10
C ASN A 17 1.14 7.26 7.40
N GLY A 18 1.02 7.62 6.11
CA GLY A 18 2.10 8.22 5.34
C GLY A 18 3.03 7.24 4.62
N THR A 19 2.83 5.94 4.80
CA THR A 19 3.54 4.90 4.04
C THR A 19 3.16 4.95 2.57
N VAL A 20 4.15 4.92 1.67
CA VAL A 20 3.95 4.82 0.22
C VAL A 20 4.54 3.52 -0.28
N GLY A 21 3.82 2.81 -1.12
CA GLY A 21 4.29 1.54 -1.66
C GLY A 21 3.98 1.35 -3.13
N VAL A 22 4.69 0.41 -3.73
CA VAL A 22 4.43 -0.09 -5.08
C VAL A 22 4.35 -1.61 -5.04
N HIS A 23 3.24 -2.14 -5.52
CA HIS A 23 3.10 -3.57 -5.80
C HIS A 23 3.39 -3.80 -7.29
N PHE A 24 4.54 -4.42 -7.58
CA PHE A 24 5.02 -4.61 -8.94
C PHE A 24 4.34 -5.79 -9.63
N ARG A 25 4.40 -5.82 -10.96
CA ARG A 25 3.83 -6.90 -11.79
C ARG A 25 4.41 -8.29 -11.50
N ASP A 26 5.63 -8.36 -11.01
CA ASP A 26 6.29 -9.61 -10.61
C ASP A 26 5.91 -10.09 -9.20
N SER A 27 4.87 -9.48 -8.62
CA SER A 27 4.36 -9.77 -7.28
C SER A 27 5.33 -9.45 -6.13
N THR A 28 6.37 -8.66 -6.40
CA THR A 28 7.19 -8.06 -5.35
C THR A 28 6.64 -6.70 -4.96
N SER A 29 7.02 -6.18 -3.80
CA SER A 29 6.63 -4.85 -3.35
C SER A 29 7.81 -4.09 -2.78
N MET A 30 7.82 -2.77 -2.98
CA MET A 30 8.65 -1.85 -2.22
C MET A 30 7.77 -0.89 -1.44
N VAL A 31 8.14 -0.63 -0.19
CA VAL A 31 7.33 0.14 0.75
C VAL A 31 8.20 1.16 1.46
N LEU A 32 7.98 2.42 1.20
CA LEU A 32 8.72 3.54 1.75
C LEU A 32 8.15 3.95 3.11
N ALA A 33 9.02 4.10 4.10
CA ALA A 33 8.65 4.56 5.42
C ALA A 33 8.03 5.97 5.38
N PRO A 34 7.11 6.30 6.31
CA PRO A 34 6.42 7.60 6.33
C PRO A 34 7.38 8.80 6.34
N ALA A 35 8.43 8.77 7.15
CA ALA A 35 9.45 9.83 7.21
C ALA A 35 10.59 9.67 6.20
N ARG A 36 10.49 8.76 5.24
CA ARG A 36 11.45 8.54 4.13
C ARG A 36 12.87 8.12 4.56
N GLN A 37 13.04 7.63 5.78
CA GLN A 37 14.34 7.22 6.30
C GLN A 37 14.74 5.78 5.96
N ALA A 38 13.78 4.96 5.54
CA ALA A 38 13.99 3.56 5.16
C ALA A 38 12.92 3.08 4.18
N PHE A 39 13.14 1.92 3.57
CA PHE A 39 12.10 1.19 2.84
C PHE A 39 12.25 -0.32 3.03
N ASP A 40 11.15 -1.04 2.90
CA ASP A 40 11.11 -2.49 2.86
C ASP A 40 11.00 -2.98 1.41
N TYR A 41 11.77 -4.00 1.07
CA TYR A 41 11.58 -4.82 -0.13
C TYR A 41 10.95 -6.16 0.27
N VAL A 42 9.82 -6.47 -0.32
CA VAL A 42 9.02 -7.66 0.01
C VAL A 42 8.88 -8.54 -1.23
N TYR A 43 9.20 -9.83 -1.07
CA TYR A 43 9.14 -10.81 -2.13
C TYR A 43 8.78 -12.20 -1.60
N THR A 44 8.35 -13.09 -2.48
CA THR A 44 7.96 -14.45 -2.11
C THR A 44 9.00 -15.45 -2.60
N VAL A 45 9.52 -16.26 -1.69
CA VAL A 45 10.38 -17.40 -2.03
C VAL A 45 9.49 -18.64 -2.12
N ARG A 46 9.52 -19.28 -3.29
CA ARG A 46 8.80 -20.52 -3.55
C ARG A 46 9.69 -21.71 -3.24
N GLN A 47 9.38 -22.43 -2.17
CA GLN A 47 10.04 -23.69 -1.85
C GLN A 47 9.18 -24.85 -2.35
N ARG A 48 9.73 -25.71 -3.19
CA ARG A 48 9.13 -26.94 -3.66
C ARG A 48 9.79 -28.10 -2.93
N THR A 49 9.07 -28.75 -2.03
CA THR A 49 9.40 -30.10 -1.55
C THR A 49 8.62 -31.13 -2.36
N ALA A 50 9.00 -32.42 -2.29
CA ALA A 50 8.37 -33.50 -3.07
C ALA A 50 6.86 -33.64 -2.81
N HIS A 51 6.35 -33.12 -1.68
CA HIS A 51 4.95 -33.30 -1.22
C HIS A 51 4.20 -32.01 -0.93
N GLU A 52 4.89 -30.84 -0.83
CA GLU A 52 4.23 -29.58 -0.46
C GLU A 52 4.85 -28.37 -1.17
N ARG A 53 3.98 -27.42 -1.46
CA ARG A 53 4.35 -26.13 -2.04
C ARG A 53 4.21 -25.08 -0.94
N HIS A 54 5.34 -24.59 -0.43
CA HIS A 54 5.35 -23.51 0.56
C HIS A 54 5.83 -22.21 -0.10
N ASP A 55 4.96 -21.22 -0.09
CA ASP A 55 5.32 -19.86 -0.48
C ASP A 55 5.64 -19.07 0.79
N GLN A 56 6.90 -18.71 0.98
CA GLN A 56 7.36 -17.93 2.13
C GLN A 56 7.59 -16.48 1.74
N LEU A 57 6.88 -15.57 2.42
CA LEU A 57 7.13 -14.15 2.28
C LEU A 57 8.45 -13.77 2.96
N ARG A 58 9.30 -13.06 2.24
CA ARG A 58 10.57 -12.52 2.72
C ARG A 58 10.52 -11.00 2.67
N ARG A 59 11.25 -10.38 3.58
CA ARG A 59 11.35 -8.93 3.69
C ARG A 59 12.78 -8.55 3.99
N GLU A 60 13.26 -7.54 3.28
CA GLU A 60 14.55 -6.90 3.49
C GLU A 60 14.32 -5.42 3.73
N ASN A 61 15.00 -4.84 4.72
CA ASN A 61 14.89 -3.43 5.06
C ASN A 61 16.18 -2.71 4.67
N TYR A 62 16.04 -1.57 4.03
CA TYR A 62 17.12 -0.73 3.54
C TYR A 62 16.99 0.67 4.13
N ALA A 63 18.04 1.16 4.79
CA ALA A 63 18.11 2.55 5.23
C ALA A 63 18.32 3.47 4.02
N MET A 64 17.66 4.62 4.00
CA MET A 64 17.84 5.62 2.96
C MET A 64 19.12 6.41 3.22
N PRO A 65 19.98 6.61 2.22
CA PRO A 65 21.16 7.42 2.38
C PRO A 65 20.80 8.90 2.50
N PRO A 66 21.64 9.73 3.13
CA PRO A 66 21.43 11.17 3.23
C PRO A 66 21.39 11.88 1.87
N SER A 67 22.06 11.33 0.86
CA SER A 67 22.07 11.82 -0.51
C SER A 67 21.55 10.76 -1.46
N LEU A 68 20.51 11.08 -2.20
CA LEU A 68 19.89 10.17 -3.20
C LEU A 68 20.62 10.17 -4.55
N GLY A 69 21.72 10.93 -4.69
CA GLY A 69 22.43 11.08 -5.97
C GLY A 69 23.21 9.85 -6.44
N GLN A 70 23.51 8.94 -5.53
CA GLN A 70 24.25 7.70 -5.83
C GLN A 70 23.44 6.50 -5.32
N LEU A 71 23.13 5.56 -6.21
CA LEU A 71 22.39 4.33 -5.87
C LEU A 71 23.32 3.11 -5.72
N GLU A 72 24.63 3.33 -5.56
CA GLU A 72 25.65 2.27 -5.42
C GLU A 72 25.49 1.44 -4.15
N TRP A 73 24.82 2.00 -3.14
CA TRP A 73 24.48 1.32 -1.89
C TRP A 73 23.35 0.28 -2.04
N LEU A 74 22.59 0.37 -3.14
CA LEU A 74 21.45 -0.51 -3.39
C LEU A 74 21.86 -1.68 -4.31
N PRO A 75 21.41 -2.92 -4.07
CA PRO A 75 21.57 -4.02 -5.00
C PRO A 75 21.11 -3.64 -6.42
N HIS A 76 21.91 -3.97 -7.42
CA HIS A 76 21.69 -3.52 -8.80
C HIS A 76 20.29 -3.90 -9.33
N GLU A 77 19.77 -5.07 -8.96
CA GLU A 77 18.44 -5.56 -9.32
C GLU A 77 17.30 -4.72 -8.73
N LEU A 78 17.55 -3.99 -7.65
CA LEU A 78 16.55 -3.14 -6.98
C LEU A 78 16.53 -1.69 -7.48
N VAL A 79 17.58 -1.25 -8.18
CA VAL A 79 17.73 0.15 -8.63
C VAL A 79 16.54 0.61 -9.48
N SER A 80 16.11 -0.19 -10.44
CA SER A 80 14.98 0.17 -11.31
C SER A 80 13.67 0.23 -10.53
N LYS A 81 13.46 -0.69 -9.60
CA LYS A 81 12.26 -0.71 -8.74
C LYS A 81 12.24 0.48 -7.77
N PHE A 82 13.39 0.84 -7.23
CA PHE A 82 13.52 2.00 -6.36
C PHE A 82 13.22 3.32 -7.10
N LYS A 83 13.71 3.46 -8.33
CA LYS A 83 13.35 4.62 -9.18
C LYS A 83 11.85 4.70 -9.44
N LEU A 84 11.20 3.55 -9.69
CA LEU A 84 9.75 3.49 -9.83
C LEU A 84 9.02 3.84 -8.53
N LEU A 85 9.48 3.36 -7.38
CA LEU A 85 8.93 3.74 -6.07
C LEU A 85 8.95 5.27 -5.88
N ARG A 86 10.09 5.92 -6.20
CA ARG A 86 10.22 7.37 -6.10
C ARG A 86 9.33 8.12 -7.10
N PHE A 87 9.16 7.60 -8.30
CA PHE A 87 8.22 8.13 -9.28
C PHE A 87 6.77 8.06 -8.77
N PHE A 88 6.33 6.90 -8.31
CA PHE A 88 4.98 6.74 -7.76
C PHE A 88 4.75 7.61 -6.52
N GLU A 89 5.75 7.73 -5.65
CA GLU A 89 5.69 8.62 -4.50
C GLU A 89 5.43 10.06 -4.92
N SER A 90 6.22 10.59 -5.86
CA SER A 90 6.05 11.96 -6.36
C SER A 90 4.64 12.20 -6.91
N GLU A 91 4.18 11.32 -7.80
CA GLU A 91 2.85 11.42 -8.42
C GLU A 91 1.71 11.33 -7.39
N ILE A 92 1.82 10.41 -6.43
CA ILE A 92 0.79 10.23 -5.41
C ILE A 92 0.76 11.41 -4.44
N MET A 93 1.93 11.90 -4.02
CA MET A 93 2.02 13.03 -3.10
C MET A 93 1.53 14.32 -3.75
N GLU A 94 1.85 14.57 -5.01
CA GLU A 94 1.33 15.72 -5.74
C GLU A 94 -0.22 15.69 -5.79
N ARG A 95 -0.81 14.54 -6.04
CA ARG A 95 -2.27 14.37 -6.02
C ARG A 95 -2.89 14.54 -4.64
N LEU A 96 -2.22 14.05 -3.60
CA LEU A 96 -2.69 14.17 -2.21
C LEU A 96 -2.60 15.61 -1.71
N TYR A 97 -1.52 16.33 -2.01
CA TYR A 97 -1.36 17.73 -1.61
C TYR A 97 -2.19 18.69 -2.46
N GLY A 98 -2.51 18.31 -3.70
CA GLY A 98 -3.44 19.06 -4.56
C GLY A 98 -4.92 18.83 -4.26
N ALA A 99 -5.24 17.81 -3.44
CA ALA A 99 -6.58 17.53 -2.94
C ALA A 99 -6.70 18.03 -1.49
N ASP A 100 -7.85 18.57 -1.10
CA ASP A 100 -8.15 19.01 0.27
C ASP A 100 -8.19 17.88 1.32
N SER A 101 -7.54 16.76 1.04
CA SER A 101 -7.51 15.57 1.89
C SER A 101 -6.08 15.19 2.26
N PRO A 102 -5.49 15.81 3.28
CA PRO A 102 -4.15 15.48 3.76
C PRO A 102 -4.11 14.04 4.30
N LEU A 103 -2.90 13.50 4.40
CA LEU A 103 -2.66 12.25 5.14
C LEU A 103 -3.23 12.38 6.55
N THR A 104 -3.89 11.32 7.03
CA THR A 104 -4.56 11.33 8.34
C THR A 104 -3.55 11.57 9.47
N TYR A 105 -2.36 10.97 9.37
CA TYR A 105 -1.20 11.19 10.22
C TYR A 105 0.07 10.62 9.57
N VAL A 106 1.24 11.00 10.06
CA VAL A 106 2.52 10.45 9.65
C VAL A 106 3.14 9.71 10.83
N ASP A 107 3.34 8.39 10.68
CA ASP A 107 4.03 7.58 11.68
C ASP A 107 5.55 7.69 11.47
N GLU A 108 6.15 8.75 12.00
CA GLU A 108 7.58 9.06 11.82
C GLU A 108 8.51 8.00 12.41
N GLN A 109 8.03 7.16 13.33
CA GLN A 109 8.85 6.14 13.99
C GLN A 109 8.87 4.80 13.21
N ALA A 110 7.96 4.61 12.28
CA ALA A 110 7.89 3.39 11.49
C ALA A 110 9.02 3.35 10.45
N THR A 111 10.03 2.53 10.68
CA THR A 111 11.21 2.39 9.80
C THR A 111 11.31 1.02 9.14
N SER A 112 10.60 0.02 9.65
CA SER A 112 10.63 -1.37 9.16
C SER A 112 9.30 -2.06 9.43
N HIS A 113 9.10 -3.25 8.86
CA HIS A 113 7.87 -4.03 8.98
C HIS A 113 6.62 -3.23 8.57
N LEU A 114 6.81 -2.37 7.56
CA LEU A 114 5.81 -1.44 7.09
C LEU A 114 4.57 -2.18 6.54
N GLY A 115 3.39 -1.62 6.79
CA GLY A 115 2.15 -2.11 6.18
C GLY A 115 2.18 -1.94 4.66
N PHE A 116 1.68 -2.92 3.92
CA PHE A 116 1.67 -2.88 2.46
C PHE A 116 0.46 -3.58 1.86
N VAL A 117 0.17 -3.26 0.58
CA VAL A 117 -0.81 -3.97 -0.22
C VAL A 117 -0.20 -5.31 -0.63
N HIS A 118 -0.71 -6.40 -0.05
CA HIS A 118 -0.25 -7.76 -0.32
C HIS A 118 -0.80 -8.29 -1.64
N LYS A 119 -2.08 -8.01 -1.92
CA LYS A 119 -2.77 -8.36 -3.17
C LYS A 119 -3.79 -7.29 -3.51
N TRP A 120 -4.09 -7.17 -4.78
CA TRP A 120 -5.17 -6.32 -5.24
C TRP A 120 -5.81 -6.91 -6.50
N TYR A 121 -7.04 -6.53 -6.74
CA TYR A 121 -7.73 -6.85 -8.00
C TYR A 121 -8.81 -5.82 -8.27
N ARG A 122 -9.15 -5.68 -9.53
CA ARG A 122 -10.21 -4.79 -10.00
C ARG A 122 -11.42 -5.64 -10.37
N CYS A 123 -12.58 -5.26 -9.88
CA CYS A 123 -13.85 -5.79 -10.31
C CYS A 123 -14.70 -4.71 -10.98
N LYS A 124 -15.90 -5.07 -11.44
CA LYS A 124 -16.77 -4.17 -12.17
C LYS A 124 -17.16 -2.91 -11.38
N GLN A 125 -17.32 -3.02 -10.07
CA GLN A 125 -17.82 -1.94 -9.21
C GLN A 125 -16.76 -1.32 -8.31
N ALA A 126 -15.62 -2.00 -8.10
CA ALA A 126 -14.62 -1.57 -7.11
C ALA A 126 -13.20 -2.02 -7.48
N ILE A 127 -12.23 -1.40 -6.84
CA ILE A 127 -10.90 -1.97 -6.66
C ILE A 127 -10.77 -2.48 -5.23
N VAL A 128 -10.23 -3.68 -5.08
CA VAL A 128 -10.12 -4.39 -3.81
C VAL A 128 -8.67 -4.56 -3.45
N PHE A 129 -8.32 -4.22 -2.21
CA PHE A 129 -6.98 -4.36 -1.65
C PHE A 129 -7.01 -5.33 -0.47
N ARG A 130 -6.10 -6.28 -0.45
CA ARG A 130 -5.77 -7.05 0.75
C ARG A 130 -4.46 -6.52 1.31
N LEU A 131 -4.50 -5.99 2.52
CA LEU A 131 -3.34 -5.47 3.22
C LEU A 131 -2.53 -6.58 3.90
N SER A 132 -1.29 -6.28 4.25
CA SER A 132 -0.36 -7.21 4.91
C SER A 132 -0.83 -7.67 6.29
N ASN A 133 -1.66 -6.88 6.97
CA ASN A 133 -2.29 -7.23 8.24
C ASN A 133 -3.57 -8.06 8.10
N GLY A 134 -3.92 -8.47 6.87
CA GLY A 134 -5.10 -9.26 6.58
C GLY A 134 -6.39 -8.47 6.33
N THR A 135 -6.40 -7.16 6.61
CA THR A 135 -7.55 -6.29 6.31
C THR A 135 -7.84 -6.31 4.81
N VAL A 136 -9.12 -6.41 4.45
CA VAL A 136 -9.59 -6.26 3.07
C VAL A 136 -10.31 -4.93 2.93
N GLN A 137 -9.89 -4.13 1.96
CA GLN A 137 -10.48 -2.83 1.67
C GLN A 137 -11.09 -2.83 0.27
N PHE A 138 -12.35 -2.42 0.17
CA PHE A 138 -13.07 -2.19 -1.06
C PHE A 138 -13.19 -0.68 -1.30
N ASN A 139 -12.69 -0.21 -2.43
CA ASN A 139 -12.88 1.16 -2.89
C ASN A 139 -13.85 1.13 -4.07
N PHE A 140 -15.09 1.43 -3.83
CA PHE A 140 -16.11 1.50 -4.87
C PHE A 140 -15.93 2.76 -5.72
N TYR A 141 -16.36 2.71 -6.98
CA TYR A 141 -16.23 3.84 -7.91
C TYR A 141 -17.20 4.99 -7.62
N ASP A 142 -18.19 4.77 -6.77
CA ASP A 142 -19.05 5.82 -6.19
C ASP A 142 -18.41 6.54 -4.97
N HIS A 143 -17.11 6.28 -4.72
CA HIS A 143 -16.32 6.78 -3.60
C HIS A 143 -16.63 6.16 -2.22
N THR A 144 -17.59 5.24 -2.12
CA THR A 144 -17.78 4.43 -0.90
C THR A 144 -16.55 3.56 -0.64
N LYS A 145 -16.15 3.47 0.61
CA LYS A 145 -15.07 2.56 1.03
C LYS A 145 -15.58 1.63 2.11
N VAL A 146 -15.29 0.35 1.98
CA VAL A 146 -15.62 -0.67 2.98
C VAL A 146 -14.36 -1.39 3.40
N PHE A 147 -14.22 -1.60 4.71
CA PHE A 147 -13.09 -2.30 5.33
C PHE A 147 -13.62 -3.50 6.07
N LEU A 148 -12.98 -4.64 5.88
CA LEU A 148 -13.24 -5.87 6.61
C LEU A 148 -11.98 -6.22 7.40
N SER A 149 -12.11 -6.41 8.72
CA SER A 149 -10.99 -6.85 9.57
C SER A 149 -10.47 -8.23 9.17
N CYS A 150 -9.26 -8.55 9.59
CA CYS A 150 -8.59 -9.81 9.22
C CYS A 150 -9.33 -11.06 9.71
N ASP A 151 -10.05 -10.97 10.81
CA ASP A 151 -10.89 -12.01 11.38
C ASP A 151 -12.32 -12.04 10.82
N GLY A 152 -12.69 -11.01 10.03
CA GLY A 152 -14.03 -10.89 9.46
C GLY A 152 -15.11 -10.41 10.45
N LEU A 153 -14.74 -10.08 11.69
CA LEU A 153 -15.71 -9.74 12.74
C LEU A 153 -16.08 -8.25 12.76
N VAL A 154 -15.27 -7.39 12.14
CA VAL A 154 -15.53 -5.95 12.09
C VAL A 154 -15.65 -5.49 10.64
N ILE A 155 -16.74 -4.77 10.35
CA ILE A 155 -16.94 -4.11 9.06
C ILE A 155 -17.03 -2.61 9.34
N SER A 156 -16.26 -1.82 8.61
CA SER A 156 -16.36 -0.37 8.62
C SER A 156 -16.65 0.15 7.23
N ALA A 157 -17.52 1.15 7.12
CA ALA A 157 -17.82 1.82 5.87
C ALA A 157 -17.63 3.32 5.99
N ILE A 158 -17.06 3.92 4.95
CA ILE A 158 -17.00 5.37 4.76
C ILE A 158 -17.86 5.68 3.55
N GLU A 159 -18.94 6.41 3.80
CA GLU A 159 -19.84 6.87 2.74
C GLU A 159 -19.37 8.24 2.22
N PRO A 160 -19.43 8.47 0.89
CA PRO A 160 -19.18 9.80 0.35
C PRO A 160 -20.24 10.76 0.83
N VAL A 161 -19.86 11.98 1.09
CA VAL A 161 -20.80 13.03 1.47
C VAL A 161 -21.34 13.70 0.21
N ASP A 162 -22.64 13.96 0.19
CA ASP A 162 -23.22 14.87 -0.77
C ASP A 162 -22.59 16.27 -0.65
N ARG A 163 -22.25 16.84 -1.80
CA ARG A 163 -21.33 17.98 -2.03
C ARG A 163 -21.62 19.29 -1.29
N THR A 164 -22.54 19.34 -0.35
CA THR A 164 -22.98 20.63 0.18
C THR A 164 -22.41 21.03 1.52
N ASP A 165 -21.94 20.14 2.40
CA ASP A 165 -21.28 20.58 3.67
C ASP A 165 -20.90 19.43 4.62
N GLY A 166 -20.75 18.22 4.13
CA GLY A 166 -20.67 17.07 5.02
C GLY A 166 -19.27 16.51 5.23
N VAL A 167 -18.98 16.10 6.44
CA VAL A 167 -17.84 15.26 6.80
C VAL A 167 -18.16 13.80 6.42
N PRO A 168 -17.22 13.03 5.82
CA PRO A 168 -17.45 11.61 5.55
C PRO A 168 -17.90 10.87 6.81
N ILE A 169 -18.96 10.09 6.69
CA ILE A 169 -19.51 9.35 7.83
C ILE A 169 -18.83 7.98 7.89
N LEU A 170 -18.12 7.73 8.98
CA LEU A 170 -17.59 6.40 9.30
C LEU A 170 -18.64 5.64 10.13
N ARG A 171 -19.07 4.49 9.63
CA ARG A 171 -19.91 3.55 10.37
C ARG A 171 -19.15 2.26 10.60
N THR A 172 -19.27 1.68 11.78
CA THR A 172 -18.62 0.42 12.13
C THR A 172 -19.63 -0.52 12.77
N TRP A 173 -19.61 -1.76 12.32
CA TRP A 173 -20.42 -2.86 12.83
C TRP A 173 -19.51 -3.99 13.28
N THR A 174 -19.86 -4.60 14.40
CA THR A 174 -19.23 -5.84 14.87
C THR A 174 -20.23 -6.98 14.69
N LEU A 175 -19.75 -8.08 14.15
CA LEU A 175 -20.52 -9.33 14.14
C LEU A 175 -20.34 -9.95 15.53
N SER A 176 -21.38 -9.87 16.35
CA SER A 176 -21.47 -10.67 17.58
C SER A 176 -21.91 -12.06 17.21
N GLU A 177 -21.26 -13.08 17.78
CA GLU A 177 -21.74 -14.47 17.71
C GLU A 177 -23.15 -14.61 18.28
#